data_b11e75a07205ac93329ada11bc6167c9
#
_entry.id   b11e75a07205ac93329ada11bc6167c9
#
_cell.length_a   1.000
_cell.length_b   1.000
_cell.length_c   1.000
_cell.angle_alpha   90.00
_cell.angle_beta   90.00
_cell.angle_gamma   90.00
#
_symmetry.space_group_name_H-M   'P 1'
#
loop_
_entity.id
_entity.type
_entity.pdbx_description
1 polymer ?
#
loop_
_entity_poly.entity_id
_entity_poly.type
_entity_poly.pdbx_seq_one_letter_code
_entity_poly.pdbx_strand_id
1 'polypeptide(L)'
;DLTDLMTDSQEWWPADYGHYGPFFVRMTWHAAGTYRTGDGRGGGGTGAQRFAPLNSWPDNGNLDKARRLLWPIKQKYGNKISWADLLILTGNVAIESMGGKTFGFGGGRADIWHPEEDIYWGAENEWLIVGKENKRYTGDRYLENPLAAVQMLSLIHI
;
A
#
# COMPACT_ATOMS: atom_id res chain seq x y z
N ASP A 1 20.27 -3.85 -1.09
CA ASP A 1 19.32 -4.24 -2.16
C ASP A 1 18.12 -3.27 -2.25
N LEU A 2 17.37 -3.04 -1.14
CA LEU A 2 16.22 -2.11 -1.20
C LEU A 2 16.66 -0.67 -1.49
N THR A 3 17.76 -0.23 -0.90
CA THR A 3 18.33 1.09 -1.16
C THR A 3 18.73 1.26 -2.62
N ASP A 4 19.36 0.24 -3.18
CA ASP A 4 19.78 0.25 -4.59
C ASP A 4 18.55 0.31 -5.51
N LEU A 5 17.51 -0.48 -5.18
CA LEU A 5 16.26 -0.51 -5.95
C LEU A 5 15.57 0.87 -6.03
N MET A 6 15.74 1.74 -5.03
CA MET A 6 15.08 3.06 -5.05
C MET A 6 15.41 3.88 -6.30
N THR A 7 16.62 3.72 -6.85
CA THR A 7 17.11 4.48 -8.01
C THR A 7 17.41 3.60 -9.24
N ASP A 8 17.17 2.30 -9.16
CA ASP A 8 17.34 1.36 -10.27
C ASP A 8 16.07 1.32 -11.13
N SER A 9 15.89 2.34 -11.96
CA SER A 9 14.71 2.51 -12.80
C SER A 9 14.62 1.44 -13.89
N GLN A 10 13.51 0.73 -13.94
CA GLN A 10 13.27 -0.36 -14.88
C GLN A 10 12.51 0.12 -16.12
N GLU A 11 12.91 -0.31 -17.31
CA GLU A 11 12.26 0.09 -18.57
C GLU A 11 10.78 -0.27 -18.61
N TRP A 12 10.39 -1.41 -18.06
CA TRP A 12 9.01 -1.89 -18.07
C TRP A 12 8.09 -1.13 -17.08
N TRP A 13 8.66 -0.42 -16.13
CA TRP A 13 7.98 0.45 -15.17
C TRP A 13 8.95 1.55 -14.70
N PRO A 14 9.14 2.60 -15.50
CA PRO A 14 10.12 3.64 -15.17
C PRO A 14 9.77 4.36 -13.87
N ALA A 15 10.80 4.69 -13.11
CA ALA A 15 10.65 5.46 -11.88
C ALA A 15 10.38 6.93 -12.20
N ASP A 16 9.38 7.51 -11.53
CA ASP A 16 9.09 8.93 -11.64
C ASP A 16 10.30 9.75 -11.14
N TYR A 17 10.80 10.62 -11.98
CA TYR A 17 12.02 11.40 -11.69
C TYR A 17 13.23 10.55 -11.30
N GLY A 18 13.26 9.28 -11.70
CA GLY A 18 14.35 8.36 -11.42
C GLY A 18 14.37 7.76 -10.01
N HIS A 19 13.29 7.88 -9.25
CA HIS A 19 13.25 7.38 -7.88
C HIS A 19 11.90 6.72 -7.52
N TYR A 20 11.95 5.46 -7.08
CA TYR A 20 10.74 4.70 -6.69
C TYR A 20 10.22 5.02 -5.28
N GLY A 21 10.91 5.83 -4.49
CA GLY A 21 10.55 6.11 -3.10
C GLY A 21 9.09 6.47 -2.89
N PRO A 22 8.53 7.48 -3.59
CA PRO A 22 7.12 7.85 -3.43
C PRO A 22 6.16 6.70 -3.76
N PHE A 23 6.47 5.90 -4.79
CA PHE A 23 5.69 4.74 -5.18
C PHE A 23 5.69 3.65 -4.10
N PHE A 24 6.85 3.39 -3.50
CA PHE A 24 6.96 2.42 -2.39
C PHE A 24 6.36 2.94 -1.08
N VAL A 25 6.44 4.23 -0.78
CA VAL A 25 5.72 4.83 0.36
C VAL A 25 4.21 4.62 0.19
N ARG A 26 3.67 4.89 -1.01
CA ARG A 26 2.27 4.63 -1.32
C ARG A 26 1.93 3.14 -1.12
N MET A 27 2.72 2.23 -1.66
CA MET A 27 2.51 0.79 -1.47
C MET A 27 2.45 0.40 0.02
N THR A 28 3.39 0.89 0.81
CA THR A 28 3.48 0.58 2.24
C THR A 28 2.31 1.17 3.01
N TRP A 29 1.95 2.42 2.72
CA TRP A 29 0.77 3.04 3.32
C TRP A 29 -0.50 2.24 3.00
N HIS A 30 -0.68 1.83 1.76
CA HIS A 30 -1.83 1.03 1.34
C HIS A 30 -1.82 -0.41 1.88
N ALA A 31 -0.68 -0.92 2.30
CA ALA A 31 -0.60 -2.17 3.06
C ALA A 31 -1.00 -1.96 4.52
N ALA A 32 -0.57 -0.85 5.14
CA ALA A 32 -0.80 -0.59 6.56
C ALA A 32 -2.16 0.07 6.86
N GLY A 33 -2.65 0.92 5.97
CA GLY A 33 -3.82 1.77 6.18
C GLY A 33 -5.16 1.03 6.21
N THR A 34 -5.17 -0.27 5.99
CA THR A 34 -6.36 -1.12 6.17
C THR A 34 -6.67 -1.44 7.64
N TYR A 35 -5.81 -1.01 8.57
CA TYR A 35 -5.98 -1.27 9.98
C TYR A 35 -7.25 -0.59 10.53
N ARG A 36 -8.06 -1.36 11.25
CA ARG A 36 -9.28 -0.87 11.90
C ARG A 36 -9.07 -0.83 13.41
N THR A 37 -9.16 0.37 13.98
CA THR A 37 -8.99 0.57 15.43
C THR A 37 -10.12 -0.03 16.25
N GLY A 38 -11.31 -0.22 15.64
CA GLY A 38 -12.49 -0.74 16.34
C GLY A 38 -12.41 -2.23 16.68
N ASP A 39 -11.74 -3.03 15.88
CA ASP A 39 -11.64 -4.48 16.06
C ASP A 39 -10.21 -5.04 15.89
N GLY A 40 -9.25 -4.19 15.54
CA GLY A 40 -7.84 -4.56 15.40
C GLY A 40 -7.51 -5.35 14.11
N ARG A 41 -8.43 -5.44 13.17
CA ARG A 41 -8.25 -6.18 11.91
C ARG A 41 -7.59 -5.32 10.84
N GLY A 42 -7.07 -5.98 9.81
CA GLY A 42 -6.35 -5.30 8.72
C GLY A 42 -4.92 -4.92 9.11
N GLY A 43 -4.39 -3.93 8.39
CA GLY A 43 -3.04 -3.44 8.58
C GLY A 43 -1.96 -4.23 7.83
N GLY A 44 -0.72 -3.83 8.03
CA GLY A 44 0.44 -4.38 7.31
C GLY A 44 0.96 -5.73 7.84
N GLY A 45 0.23 -6.36 8.77
CA GLY A 45 0.73 -7.52 9.51
C GLY A 45 0.77 -8.85 8.76
N THR A 46 0.06 -8.96 7.64
CA THR A 46 -0.18 -10.24 6.96
C THR A 46 0.19 -10.26 5.49
N GLY A 47 0.56 -9.11 4.92
CA GLY A 47 0.83 -8.99 3.49
C GLY A 47 -0.42 -9.17 2.62
N ALA A 48 -1.60 -8.88 3.14
CA ALA A 48 -2.90 -9.06 2.51
C ALA A 48 -3.08 -8.28 1.20
N GLN A 49 -2.31 -7.23 0.96
CA GLN A 49 -2.34 -6.46 -0.29
C GLN A 49 -2.08 -7.30 -1.55
N ARG A 50 -1.52 -8.50 -1.41
CA ARG A 50 -1.30 -9.45 -2.51
C ARG A 50 -2.58 -10.10 -3.01
N PHE A 51 -3.65 -10.06 -2.22
CA PHE A 51 -4.89 -10.80 -2.43
C PHE A 51 -6.11 -9.89 -2.57
N ALA A 52 -7.16 -10.45 -3.13
CA ALA A 52 -8.46 -9.81 -3.09
C ALA A 52 -8.96 -9.69 -1.64
N PRO A 53 -9.76 -8.66 -1.30
CA PRO A 53 -10.22 -7.59 -2.20
C PRO A 53 -9.21 -6.47 -2.39
N LEU A 54 -8.16 -6.37 -1.56
CA LEU A 54 -7.25 -5.23 -1.54
C LEU A 54 -6.55 -4.97 -2.87
N ASN A 55 -6.10 -6.03 -3.55
CA ASN A 55 -5.40 -5.88 -4.84
C ASN A 55 -6.29 -5.36 -5.97
N SER A 56 -7.61 -5.35 -5.80
CA SER A 56 -8.57 -4.83 -6.77
C SER A 56 -9.14 -3.45 -6.42
N TRP A 57 -8.81 -2.91 -5.25
CA TRP A 57 -9.26 -1.57 -4.90
C TRP A 57 -8.70 -0.53 -5.87
N PRO A 58 -9.53 0.45 -6.32
CA PRO A 58 -9.09 1.47 -7.29
C PRO A 58 -7.84 2.23 -6.86
N ASP A 59 -7.73 2.58 -5.57
CA ASP A 59 -6.56 3.28 -5.03
C ASP A 59 -5.31 2.39 -4.94
N ASN A 60 -5.46 1.08 -5.11
CA ASN A 60 -4.35 0.12 -5.20
C ASN A 60 -3.90 -0.15 -6.65
N GLY A 61 -4.42 0.63 -7.59
CA GLY A 61 -4.01 0.54 -8.99
C GLY A 61 -2.49 0.66 -9.14
N ASN A 62 -1.92 -0.23 -9.97
CA ASN A 62 -0.48 -0.34 -10.23
C ASN A 62 0.40 -0.83 -9.06
N LEU A 63 -0.13 -1.10 -7.88
CA LEU A 63 0.70 -1.64 -6.79
C LEU A 63 1.17 -3.09 -7.03
N ASP A 64 0.58 -3.79 -7.97
CA ASP A 64 1.13 -5.04 -8.49
C ASP A 64 2.53 -4.83 -9.10
N LYS A 65 2.79 -3.68 -9.76
CA LYS A 65 4.10 -3.30 -10.30
C LYS A 65 5.10 -3.06 -9.16
N ALA A 66 4.69 -2.41 -8.09
CA ALA A 66 5.54 -2.24 -6.91
C ALA A 66 5.96 -3.59 -6.32
N ARG A 67 5.02 -4.52 -6.16
CA ARG A 67 5.35 -5.89 -5.71
C ARG A 67 6.22 -6.65 -6.70
N ARG A 68 6.04 -6.43 -8.01
CA ARG A 68 6.88 -7.01 -9.03
C ARG A 68 8.32 -6.46 -8.99
N LEU A 69 8.51 -5.18 -8.71
CA LEU A 69 9.84 -4.59 -8.49
C LEU A 69 10.55 -5.23 -7.28
N LEU A 70 9.80 -5.58 -6.25
CA LEU A 70 10.33 -6.26 -5.05
C LEU A 70 10.59 -7.75 -5.24
N TRP A 71 10.06 -8.35 -6.30
CA TRP A 71 10.14 -9.81 -6.50
C TRP A 71 11.58 -10.36 -6.53
N PRO A 72 12.57 -9.74 -7.19
CA PRO A 72 13.96 -10.22 -7.16
C PRO A 72 14.54 -10.28 -5.73
N ILE A 73 14.19 -9.29 -4.90
CA ILE A 73 14.61 -9.24 -3.49
C ILE A 73 13.93 -10.37 -2.72
N LYS A 74 12.61 -10.53 -2.90
CA LYS A 74 11.85 -11.62 -2.27
C LYS A 74 12.41 -13.00 -2.65
N GLN A 75 12.76 -13.21 -3.93
CA GLN A 75 13.38 -14.45 -4.39
C GLN A 75 14.75 -14.69 -3.72
N LYS A 76 15.58 -13.66 -3.64
CA LYS A 76 16.93 -13.74 -3.04
C LYS A 76 16.86 -14.13 -1.56
N TYR A 77 15.95 -13.55 -0.81
CA TYR A 77 15.83 -13.80 0.63
C TYR A 77 14.87 -14.93 0.99
N GLY A 78 13.98 -15.30 0.09
CA GLY A 78 13.06 -16.44 0.27
C GLY A 78 12.24 -16.35 1.56
N ASN A 79 12.33 -17.40 2.37
CA ASN A 79 11.60 -17.48 3.65
C ASN A 79 12.24 -16.70 4.80
N LYS A 80 13.39 -16.06 4.58
CA LYS A 80 14.06 -15.23 5.59
C LYS A 80 13.35 -13.89 5.83
N ILE A 81 12.48 -13.50 4.91
CA ILE A 81 11.63 -12.32 5.05
C ILE A 81 10.23 -12.63 4.50
N SER A 82 9.19 -12.32 5.27
CA SER A 82 7.82 -12.40 4.79
C SER A 82 7.52 -11.28 3.79
N TRP A 83 6.46 -11.42 2.99
CA TRP A 83 5.94 -10.31 2.20
C TRP A 83 5.46 -9.16 3.08
N ALA A 84 4.81 -9.48 4.21
CA ALA A 84 4.37 -8.48 5.16
C ALA A 84 5.55 -7.62 5.65
N ASP A 85 6.63 -8.24 6.08
CA ASP A 85 7.84 -7.53 6.50
C ASP A 85 8.50 -6.78 5.34
N LEU A 86 8.58 -7.38 4.16
CA LEU A 86 9.20 -6.74 3.00
C LEU A 86 8.45 -5.48 2.58
N LEU A 87 7.12 -5.51 2.54
CA LEU A 87 6.30 -4.35 2.18
C LEU A 87 6.52 -3.18 3.16
N ILE A 88 6.58 -3.46 4.46
CA ILE A 88 6.78 -2.42 5.48
C ILE A 88 8.22 -1.92 5.50
N LEU A 89 9.21 -2.81 5.43
CA LEU A 89 10.62 -2.43 5.38
C LEU A 89 10.92 -1.55 4.16
N THR A 90 10.30 -1.86 3.03
CA THR A 90 10.46 -1.07 1.81
C THR A 90 10.01 0.38 2.00
N GLY A 91 8.92 0.62 2.73
CA GLY A 91 8.47 1.97 3.06
C GLY A 91 9.45 2.73 3.93
N ASN A 92 10.02 2.07 4.94
CA ASN A 92 11.06 2.68 5.77
C ASN A 92 12.28 3.07 4.94
N VAL A 93 12.80 2.15 4.14
CA VAL A 93 13.95 2.43 3.26
C VAL A 93 13.64 3.54 2.27
N ALA A 94 12.42 3.56 1.73
CA ALA A 94 11.98 4.62 0.80
C ALA A 94 12.00 6.00 1.47
N ILE A 95 11.45 6.12 2.67
CA ILE A 95 11.45 7.37 3.45
C ILE A 95 12.90 7.81 3.74
N GLU A 96 13.74 6.89 4.21
CA GLU A 96 15.13 7.17 4.54
C GLU A 96 15.97 7.56 3.32
N SER A 97 15.73 6.92 2.17
CA SER A 97 16.41 7.26 0.92
C SER A 97 16.08 8.66 0.39
N MET A 98 14.94 9.22 0.81
CA MET A 98 14.54 10.59 0.52
C MET A 98 14.92 11.59 1.62
N GLY A 99 15.71 11.17 2.62
CA GLY A 99 16.20 12.01 3.71
C GLY A 99 15.27 12.11 4.93
N GLY A 100 14.17 11.35 4.94
CA GLY A 100 13.28 11.24 6.10
C GLY A 100 13.88 10.36 7.20
N LYS A 101 13.32 10.47 8.39
CA LYS A 101 13.69 9.62 9.55
C LYS A 101 12.53 8.70 9.87
N THR A 102 12.84 7.43 10.11
CA THR A 102 11.88 6.44 10.59
C THR A 102 12.13 6.09 12.06
N PHE A 103 11.13 5.47 12.70
CA PHE A 103 11.27 5.01 14.09
C PHE A 103 11.99 3.65 14.19
N GLY A 104 12.44 3.11 13.06
CA GLY A 104 13.05 1.79 12.98
C GLY A 104 12.10 0.74 12.43
N PHE A 105 12.54 -0.51 12.45
CA PHE A 105 11.81 -1.65 11.88
C PHE A 105 11.87 -2.85 12.82
N GLY A 106 10.70 -3.41 13.12
CA GLY A 106 10.57 -4.71 13.76
C GLY A 106 10.01 -5.72 12.76
N GLY A 107 10.72 -6.82 12.55
CA GLY A 107 10.30 -7.94 11.70
C GLY A 107 9.54 -9.01 12.47
N GLY A 108 9.10 -10.05 11.76
CA GLY A 108 8.43 -11.22 12.34
C GLY A 108 6.96 -11.35 11.99
N ARG A 109 6.47 -10.55 11.05
CA ARG A 109 5.10 -10.68 10.52
C ARG A 109 4.99 -11.96 9.69
N ALA A 110 3.88 -12.66 9.83
CA ALA A 110 3.60 -13.86 9.05
C ALA A 110 2.70 -13.56 7.85
N ASP A 111 3.06 -14.13 6.71
CA ASP A 111 2.23 -14.00 5.51
C ASP A 111 0.97 -14.86 5.60
N ILE A 112 -0.16 -14.31 5.12
CA ILE A 112 -1.31 -15.13 4.75
C ILE A 112 -1.11 -15.76 3.36
N TRP A 113 -1.80 -16.87 3.12
CA TRP A 113 -1.70 -17.64 1.87
C TRP A 113 -3.00 -17.70 1.07
N HIS A 114 -4.03 -17.01 1.54
CA HIS A 114 -5.33 -16.89 0.90
C HIS A 114 -5.96 -15.52 1.24
N PRO A 115 -6.94 -15.06 0.47
CA PRO A 115 -7.69 -13.85 0.78
C PRO A 115 -8.27 -13.88 2.20
N GLU A 116 -8.22 -12.74 2.90
CA GLU A 116 -8.89 -12.56 4.19
C GLU A 116 -10.26 -11.93 3.97
N GLU A 117 -11.31 -12.61 4.38
CA GLU A 117 -12.68 -12.07 4.34
C GLU A 117 -12.84 -10.86 5.27
N ASP A 118 -12.04 -10.81 6.34
CA ASP A 118 -12.06 -9.76 7.34
C ASP A 118 -11.69 -8.36 6.80
N ILE A 119 -11.07 -8.29 5.62
CA ILE A 119 -10.73 -7.02 4.94
C ILE A 119 -11.86 -6.57 4.01
N TYR A 120 -12.89 -7.37 3.83
CA TYR A 120 -14.05 -6.97 3.06
C TYR A 120 -14.92 -5.98 3.86
N TRP A 121 -15.04 -4.76 3.34
CA TRP A 121 -15.79 -3.66 3.99
C TRP A 121 -17.15 -3.38 3.34
N GLY A 122 -17.72 -4.34 2.66
CA GLY A 122 -18.90 -4.18 1.85
C GLY A 122 -18.60 -3.99 0.37
N ALA A 123 -19.63 -3.77 -0.43
CA ALA A 123 -19.45 -3.54 -1.84
C ALA A 123 -18.71 -2.23 -2.10
N GLU A 124 -17.73 -2.23 -3.00
CA GLU A 124 -16.91 -1.05 -3.31
C GLU A 124 -17.76 0.17 -3.70
N ASN A 125 -18.87 -0.04 -4.41
CA ASN A 125 -19.78 1.02 -4.79
C ASN A 125 -20.53 1.68 -3.62
N GLU A 126 -20.56 1.05 -2.45
CA GLU A 126 -21.20 1.61 -1.26
C GLU A 126 -20.27 2.55 -0.50
N TRP A 127 -19.02 2.14 -0.29
CA TRP A 127 -18.07 2.94 0.50
C TRP A 127 -17.13 3.80 -0.33
N LEU A 128 -16.95 3.51 -1.63
CA LEU A 128 -16.25 4.40 -2.56
C LEU A 128 -17.04 5.67 -2.88
N ILE A 129 -18.29 5.75 -2.44
CA ILE A 129 -19.21 6.86 -2.74
C ILE A 129 -19.13 7.30 -4.19
N VAL A 130 -19.43 6.37 -5.01
CA VAL A 130 -19.86 6.68 -6.35
C VAL A 130 -21.35 6.99 -6.21
N GLY A 131 -21.65 8.15 -5.60
CA GLY A 131 -23.01 8.62 -5.46
C GLY A 131 -23.69 8.72 -6.83
N LYS A 132 -25.02 8.93 -6.84
CA LYS A 132 -25.81 9.07 -8.09
C LYS A 132 -25.20 10.03 -9.12
N GLU A 133 -24.22 10.84 -8.71
CA GLU A 133 -23.53 11.84 -9.52
C GLU A 133 -22.03 11.58 -9.70
N ASN A 134 -21.50 10.44 -9.26
CA ASN A 134 -20.06 10.12 -9.30
C ASN A 134 -19.18 11.22 -8.69
N LYS A 135 -19.70 12.00 -7.77
CA LYS A 135 -18.97 13.09 -7.14
C LYS A 135 -18.51 12.66 -5.75
N ARG A 136 -17.24 12.37 -5.66
CA ARG A 136 -16.54 12.17 -4.40
C ARG A 136 -16.34 13.49 -3.65
N TYR A 137 -16.47 14.60 -4.36
CA TYR A 137 -16.27 15.95 -3.89
C TYR A 137 -17.37 16.87 -4.36
N THR A 138 -17.76 17.83 -3.52
CA THR A 138 -18.67 18.94 -3.86
C THR A 138 -17.92 20.26 -3.79
N GLY A 139 -18.28 21.23 -4.66
CA GLY A 139 -17.69 22.58 -4.66
C GLY A 139 -16.15 22.55 -4.86
N ASP A 140 -15.43 23.31 -4.05
CA ASP A 140 -13.98 23.50 -4.14
C ASP A 140 -13.19 22.32 -3.51
N ARG A 141 -13.46 21.09 -3.94
CA ARG A 141 -12.87 19.85 -3.45
C ARG A 141 -13.25 19.49 -2.01
N TYR A 142 -14.40 19.89 -1.57
CA TYR A 142 -14.93 19.42 -0.29
C TYR A 142 -15.22 17.91 -0.36
N LEU A 143 -14.62 17.14 0.55
CA LEU A 143 -14.88 15.71 0.66
C LEU A 143 -16.18 15.51 1.44
N GLU A 144 -17.22 15.01 0.76
CA GLU A 144 -18.54 14.77 1.35
C GLU A 144 -18.49 13.79 2.53
N ASN A 145 -17.63 12.78 2.43
CA ASN A 145 -17.37 11.84 3.50
C ASN A 145 -15.85 11.66 3.72
N PRO A 146 -15.26 12.35 4.71
CA PRO A 146 -13.83 12.23 5.00
C PRO A 146 -13.39 10.79 5.31
N LEU A 147 -14.28 9.99 5.91
CA LEU A 147 -14.01 8.59 6.21
C LEU A 147 -13.78 7.75 4.94
N ALA A 148 -14.46 8.09 3.85
CA ALA A 148 -14.25 7.42 2.56
C ALA A 148 -12.83 7.64 2.01
N ALA A 149 -12.23 8.82 2.21
CA ALA A 149 -10.85 9.07 1.81
C ALA A 149 -9.87 8.17 2.58
N VAL A 150 -10.07 8.01 3.88
CA VAL A 150 -9.26 7.11 4.72
C VAL A 150 -9.47 5.65 4.31
N GLN A 151 -10.71 5.23 4.09
CA GLN A 151 -11.04 3.88 3.64
C GLN A 151 -10.42 3.55 2.27
N MET A 152 -10.33 4.54 1.39
CA MET A 152 -9.71 4.38 0.07
C MET A 152 -8.21 4.61 0.08
N LEU A 153 -7.61 4.85 1.25
CA LEU A 153 -6.17 5.11 1.38
C LEU A 153 -5.69 6.27 0.49
N SER A 154 -6.54 7.26 0.29
CA SER A 154 -6.20 8.39 -0.56
C SER A 154 -5.15 9.28 0.10
N LEU A 155 -3.99 9.39 -0.54
CA LEU A 155 -2.90 10.26 -0.09
C LEU A 155 -3.11 11.74 -0.48
N ILE A 156 -4.07 12.02 -1.35
CA ILE A 156 -4.31 13.36 -1.90
C ILE A 156 -5.02 14.27 -0.88
N HIS A 157 -5.61 13.68 0.16
CA HIS A 157 -6.51 14.37 1.08
C HIS A 157 -6.03 14.37 2.53
N ILE A 158 -4.77 13.99 2.75
CA ILE A 158 -4.10 14.09 4.05
C ILE A 158 -3.38 15.43 4.14
#